data_595279cc182163701c375b05befa8179
#
_entry.id   595279cc182163701c375b05befa8179
#
_cell.length_a   1.000
_cell.length_b   1.000
_cell.length_c   1.000
_cell.angle_alpha   90.00
_cell.angle_beta   90.00
_cell.angle_gamma   90.00
#
_symmetry.space_group_name_H-M   'P 1'
#
loop_
_entity.id
_entity.type
_entity.pdbx_description
1 polymer ?
#
loop_
_entity_poly.entity_id
_entity_poly.type
_entity_poly.pdbx_seq_one_letter_code
_entity_poly.pdbx_strand_id
1 'polypeptide(L)'
;MQQDANPLHRKPVRPRPLSLPDGGLIFDAACWNDAGAPPSLNDLLPTSDATPVASGGRQAAWYVHGVYGDAVLRHYRRGGVMARINRQTYVWLGAQRTRAFAEWRLLAKLYNSGIAVPRPLAAAYWRHAGLFYSAALLTERIPAVRTLAQCLTQPASAPIDPAPIAAAIATIHDAGVWHADLNAHNVLMDAQGKVWLIDFDRGRDYHKPLPPSLRAANLQRLRRSLDKVAAAAGLALWRDLQRAYAQGTPSSHPLCRTRARGET
;
A
#
# COMPACT_ATOMS: atom_id res chain seq x y z
N MET A 1 16.10 14.86 -15.79
CA MET A 1 14.82 15.58 -15.83
C MET A 1 14.07 15.21 -14.56
N GLN A 2 14.06 16.10 -13.58
CA GLN A 2 13.34 15.98 -12.32
C GLN A 2 11.87 16.28 -12.59
N GLN A 3 11.01 15.28 -12.58
CA GLN A 3 9.57 15.53 -12.59
C GLN A 3 9.17 15.94 -11.16
N ASP A 4 8.89 17.22 -11.03
CA ASP A 4 8.32 17.83 -9.83
C ASP A 4 7.08 17.06 -9.38
N ALA A 5 7.19 16.36 -8.26
CA ALA A 5 6.09 15.64 -7.64
C ALA A 5 5.17 16.61 -6.87
N ASN A 6 4.59 17.57 -7.58
CA ASN A 6 3.51 18.38 -7.03
C ASN A 6 2.26 17.47 -6.89
N PRO A 7 1.73 17.23 -5.69
CA PRO A 7 0.58 16.37 -5.46
C PRO A 7 -0.68 16.80 -6.24
N LEU A 8 -0.73 18.07 -6.71
CA LEU A 8 -1.85 18.61 -7.47
C LEU A 8 -1.89 18.17 -8.95
N HIS A 9 -0.85 17.51 -9.49
CA HIS A 9 -0.78 17.06 -10.89
C HIS A 9 -0.85 15.53 -11.07
N ARG A 10 -1.09 14.77 -10.02
CA ARG A 10 -1.28 13.32 -10.14
C ARG A 10 -2.59 13.02 -10.86
N LYS A 11 -2.52 12.42 -12.06
CA LYS A 11 -3.73 11.92 -12.75
C LYS A 11 -4.46 10.93 -11.82
N PRO A 12 -5.76 11.11 -11.58
CA PRO A 12 -6.52 10.21 -10.72
C PRO A 12 -6.55 8.79 -11.29
N VAL A 13 -6.54 7.79 -10.41
CA VAL A 13 -6.77 6.39 -10.77
C VAL A 13 -8.19 6.24 -11.30
N ARG A 14 -8.34 5.65 -12.50
CA ARG A 14 -9.63 5.42 -13.18
C ARG A 14 -9.94 3.93 -13.22
N PRO A 15 -10.74 3.40 -12.30
CA PRO A 15 -11.06 1.98 -12.23
C PRO A 15 -11.76 1.46 -13.48
N ARG A 16 -11.24 0.42 -14.11
CA ARG A 16 -11.89 -0.31 -15.19
C ARG A 16 -11.87 -1.81 -14.88
N PRO A 17 -13.03 -2.39 -14.54
CA PRO A 17 -13.12 -3.84 -14.34
C PRO A 17 -13.27 -4.57 -15.69
N LEU A 18 -12.69 -5.77 -15.76
CA LEU A 18 -12.79 -6.69 -16.87
C LEU A 18 -13.10 -8.09 -16.33
N SER A 19 -14.22 -8.68 -16.74
CA SER A 19 -14.58 -10.06 -16.39
C SER A 19 -14.11 -11.01 -17.48
N LEU A 20 -13.52 -12.13 -17.07
CA LEU A 20 -12.99 -13.17 -17.94
C LEU A 20 -13.58 -14.52 -17.51
N PRO A 21 -13.62 -15.54 -18.41
CA PRO A 21 -14.19 -16.85 -18.09
C PRO A 21 -13.61 -17.49 -16.82
N ASP A 22 -12.26 -17.43 -16.69
CA ASP A 22 -11.52 -18.06 -15.59
C ASP A 22 -10.96 -17.07 -14.57
N GLY A 23 -11.51 -15.84 -14.53
CA GLY A 23 -10.97 -14.83 -13.63
C GLY A 23 -11.53 -13.45 -13.84
N GLY A 24 -10.71 -12.44 -13.51
CA GLY A 24 -11.02 -11.05 -13.77
C GLY A 24 -9.91 -10.11 -13.36
N LEU A 25 -10.00 -8.93 -13.91
CA LEU A 25 -9.07 -7.82 -13.71
C LEU A 25 -9.83 -6.59 -13.23
N ILE A 26 -9.15 -5.76 -12.46
CA ILE A 26 -9.45 -4.34 -12.31
C ILE A 26 -8.15 -3.59 -12.56
N PHE A 27 -8.19 -2.53 -13.36
CA PHE A 27 -6.99 -1.77 -13.71
C PHE A 27 -7.26 -0.27 -13.80
N ASP A 28 -6.18 0.50 -13.75
CA ASP A 28 -6.23 1.94 -13.94
C ASP A 28 -6.17 2.26 -15.44
N ALA A 29 -7.32 2.64 -16.01
CA ALA A 29 -7.41 2.99 -17.42
C ALA A 29 -6.49 4.16 -17.83
N ALA A 30 -6.11 5.04 -16.90
CA ALA A 30 -5.20 6.15 -17.21
C ALA A 30 -3.76 5.70 -17.50
N CYS A 31 -3.37 4.47 -17.08
CA CYS A 31 -2.04 3.91 -17.35
C CYS A 31 -2.01 2.98 -18.56
N TRP A 32 -3.17 2.49 -19.02
CA TRP A 32 -3.27 1.55 -20.16
C TRP A 32 -3.85 2.16 -21.42
N ASN A 33 -4.33 3.41 -21.40
CA ASN A 33 -4.96 4.04 -22.57
C ASN A 33 -4.02 4.16 -23.78
N ASP A 34 -2.71 4.26 -23.53
CA ASP A 34 -1.71 4.42 -24.62
C ASP A 34 -1.21 3.06 -25.16
N ALA A 35 -1.62 1.95 -24.57
CA ALA A 35 -1.15 0.61 -24.91
C ALA A 35 -1.95 -0.08 -26.04
N GLY A 36 -3.01 0.56 -26.54
CA GLY A 36 -3.86 0.03 -27.63
C GLY A 36 -4.75 -1.16 -27.26
N ALA A 37 -4.45 -1.88 -26.17
CA ALA A 37 -5.25 -3.00 -25.66
C ALA A 37 -5.35 -2.97 -24.13
N PRO A 38 -6.47 -3.45 -23.54
CA PRO A 38 -6.57 -3.63 -22.10
C PRO A 38 -5.57 -4.71 -21.60
N PRO A 39 -5.14 -4.65 -20.32
CA PRO A 39 -4.29 -5.69 -19.76
C PRO A 39 -4.97 -7.07 -19.79
N SER A 40 -4.15 -8.09 -19.90
CA SER A 40 -4.54 -9.49 -19.81
C SER A 40 -4.16 -10.10 -18.44
N LEU A 41 -4.68 -11.28 -18.12
CA LEU A 41 -4.25 -12.01 -16.92
C LEU A 41 -2.75 -12.36 -16.96
N ASN A 42 -2.18 -12.53 -18.18
CA ASN A 42 -0.76 -12.86 -18.33
C ASN A 42 0.17 -11.71 -17.95
N ASP A 43 -0.29 -10.46 -18.09
CA ASP A 43 0.50 -9.27 -17.69
C ASP A 43 0.70 -9.18 -16.17
N LEU A 44 -0.06 -9.96 -15.40
CA LEU A 44 0.09 -10.10 -13.96
C LEU A 44 0.76 -11.43 -13.55
N LEU A 45 1.51 -12.04 -14.45
CA LEU A 45 2.43 -13.14 -14.16
C LEU A 45 3.87 -12.61 -14.21
N PRO A 46 4.78 -13.14 -13.38
CA PRO A 46 6.19 -12.79 -13.47
C PRO A 46 6.74 -13.21 -14.85
N THR A 47 7.40 -12.29 -15.54
CA THR A 47 8.11 -12.54 -16.77
C THR A 47 9.53 -13.07 -16.50
N SER A 48 10.26 -13.52 -17.53
CA SER A 48 11.62 -14.05 -17.39
C SER A 48 12.64 -13.02 -16.90
N ASP A 49 12.37 -11.74 -17.11
CA ASP A 49 13.17 -10.58 -16.69
C ASP A 49 12.73 -9.99 -15.32
N ALA A 50 11.69 -10.55 -14.71
CA ALA A 50 11.21 -10.12 -13.40
C ALA A 50 12.26 -10.40 -12.31
N THR A 51 12.65 -9.35 -11.58
CA THR A 51 13.65 -9.44 -10.51
C THR A 51 12.96 -9.56 -9.14
N PRO A 52 13.26 -10.59 -8.33
CA PRO A 52 12.69 -10.71 -7.00
C PRO A 52 12.99 -9.51 -6.11
N VAL A 53 12.00 -9.04 -5.34
CA VAL A 53 12.21 -7.99 -4.33
C VAL A 53 12.94 -8.60 -3.14
N ALA A 54 14.18 -8.17 -2.90
CA ALA A 54 15.08 -8.76 -1.88
C ALA A 54 14.64 -8.53 -0.43
N SER A 55 13.79 -7.56 -0.16
CA SER A 55 13.37 -7.15 1.19
C SER A 55 11.96 -7.64 1.54
N GLY A 56 11.80 -8.94 1.70
CA GLY A 56 10.52 -9.49 2.14
C GLY A 56 10.57 -11.01 2.14
N GLY A 57 10.58 -11.62 3.31
CA GLY A 57 10.64 -13.07 3.42
C GLY A 57 9.61 -13.75 2.53
N ARG A 58 10.08 -14.74 1.71
CA ARG A 58 9.30 -15.65 0.89
C ARG A 58 8.79 -15.13 -0.46
N GLN A 59 9.67 -14.57 -1.30
CA GLN A 59 9.52 -14.51 -2.78
C GLN A 59 8.07 -14.41 -3.31
N ALA A 60 7.34 -13.38 -2.92
CA ALA A 60 5.98 -13.17 -3.38
C ALA A 60 5.82 -11.84 -4.15
N ALA A 61 6.92 -11.10 -4.35
CA ALA A 61 6.94 -9.83 -5.04
C ALA A 61 8.14 -9.76 -6.01
N TRP A 62 7.91 -9.14 -7.16
CA TRP A 62 8.88 -8.93 -8.23
C TRP A 62 8.85 -7.50 -8.72
N TYR A 63 10.02 -6.96 -9.04
CA TYR A 63 10.13 -5.78 -9.88
C TYR A 63 9.88 -6.21 -11.33
N VAL A 64 8.97 -5.51 -11.97
CA VAL A 64 8.58 -5.72 -13.37
C VAL A 64 8.53 -4.39 -14.09
N HIS A 65 8.69 -4.43 -15.41
CA HIS A 65 8.59 -3.27 -16.28
C HIS A 65 7.60 -3.55 -17.41
N GLY A 66 6.85 -2.54 -17.85
CA GLY A 66 5.88 -2.69 -18.93
C GLY A 66 5.38 -1.32 -19.43
N VAL A 67 4.32 -1.35 -20.20
CA VAL A 67 3.66 -0.12 -20.72
C VAL A 67 3.23 0.84 -19.61
N TYR A 68 3.07 0.33 -18.40
CA TYR A 68 2.74 1.06 -17.18
C TYR A 68 3.98 1.64 -16.46
N GLY A 69 5.19 1.42 -17.01
CA GLY A 69 6.47 1.80 -16.40
C GLY A 69 7.00 0.76 -15.39
N ASP A 70 7.81 1.21 -14.45
CA ASP A 70 8.36 0.37 -13.38
C ASP A 70 7.31 0.06 -12.32
N ALA A 71 7.17 -1.22 -11.97
CA ALA A 71 6.14 -1.68 -11.06
C ALA A 71 6.62 -2.77 -10.11
N VAL A 72 5.82 -3.02 -9.08
CA VAL A 72 5.94 -4.14 -8.16
C VAL A 72 4.73 -5.05 -8.38
N LEU A 73 4.99 -6.27 -8.85
CA LEU A 73 4.00 -7.34 -8.97
C LEU A 73 4.05 -8.20 -7.71
N ARG A 74 2.93 -8.34 -7.03
CA ARG A 74 2.81 -9.16 -5.82
C ARG A 74 1.72 -10.21 -5.96
N HIS A 75 2.09 -11.48 -5.80
CA HIS A 75 1.15 -12.59 -5.70
C HIS A 75 0.78 -12.85 -4.24
N TYR A 76 -0.52 -13.01 -3.99
CA TYR A 76 -1.00 -13.31 -2.65
C TYR A 76 -0.72 -14.76 -2.28
N ARG A 77 -0.13 -14.98 -1.11
CA ARG A 77 0.16 -16.31 -0.56
C ARG A 77 -0.47 -16.49 0.81
N ARG A 78 -0.97 -17.68 1.09
CA ARG A 78 -1.41 -18.04 2.43
C ARG A 78 -0.21 -18.26 3.35
N GLY A 79 -0.29 -17.70 4.59
CA GLY A 79 0.60 -18.04 5.70
C GLY A 79 -0.08 -19.00 6.67
N GLY A 80 0.70 -19.65 7.56
CA GLY A 80 0.21 -20.52 8.62
C GLY A 80 0.10 -22.00 8.24
N VAL A 81 -0.54 -22.82 9.10
CA VAL A 81 -0.65 -24.28 8.96
C VAL A 81 -1.35 -24.70 7.65
N MET A 82 -2.34 -23.93 7.20
CA MET A 82 -3.04 -24.16 5.91
C MET A 82 -2.13 -23.97 4.68
N ALA A 83 -0.99 -23.30 4.82
CA ALA A 83 0.01 -23.16 3.74
C ALA A 83 0.70 -24.50 3.38
N ARG A 84 0.56 -25.53 4.20
CA ARG A 84 1.11 -26.88 3.92
C ARG A 84 0.33 -27.59 2.83
N ILE A 85 -0.96 -27.30 2.66
CA ILE A 85 -1.85 -27.98 1.71
C ILE A 85 -1.99 -27.19 0.41
N ASN A 86 -2.13 -25.86 0.48
CA ASN A 86 -2.17 -25.00 -0.72
C ASN A 86 -1.79 -23.54 -0.39
N ARG A 87 -0.62 -23.10 -0.85
CA ARG A 87 -0.02 -21.80 -0.47
C ARG A 87 -0.60 -20.60 -1.22
N GLN A 88 -1.37 -20.80 -2.29
CA GLN A 88 -1.73 -19.71 -3.22
C GLN A 88 -3.22 -19.52 -3.43
N THR A 89 -4.09 -20.38 -2.87
CA THR A 89 -5.53 -20.34 -3.13
C THR A 89 -6.35 -19.89 -1.93
N TYR A 90 -7.42 -19.14 -2.22
CA TYR A 90 -8.39 -18.60 -1.27
C TYR A 90 -9.78 -19.09 -1.64
N VAL A 91 -10.70 -19.15 -0.66
CA VAL A 91 -12.10 -19.49 -0.91
C VAL A 91 -12.74 -18.35 -1.72
N TRP A 92 -13.41 -18.73 -2.81
CA TRP A 92 -14.11 -17.81 -3.69
C TRP A 92 -15.45 -17.38 -3.10
N LEU A 93 -15.61 -16.10 -2.83
CA LEU A 93 -16.84 -15.46 -2.33
C LEU A 93 -17.30 -14.31 -3.25
N GLY A 94 -16.91 -14.37 -4.53
CA GLY A 94 -17.20 -13.35 -5.53
C GLY A 94 -16.04 -12.40 -5.80
N ALA A 95 -15.97 -11.85 -7.03
CA ALA A 95 -14.88 -11.00 -7.53
C ALA A 95 -14.58 -9.83 -6.60
N GLN A 96 -15.63 -9.17 -6.10
CA GLN A 96 -15.53 -7.97 -5.29
C GLN A 96 -14.90 -8.22 -3.91
N ARG A 97 -14.94 -9.48 -3.42
CA ARG A 97 -14.38 -9.92 -2.13
C ARG A 97 -12.98 -10.52 -2.24
N THR A 98 -12.40 -10.56 -3.46
CA THR A 98 -11.01 -10.99 -3.61
C THR A 98 -10.08 -10.00 -2.92
N ARG A 99 -9.01 -10.52 -2.30
CA ARG A 99 -8.04 -9.70 -1.55
C ARG A 99 -7.40 -8.63 -2.42
N ALA A 100 -7.00 -9.02 -3.65
CA ALA A 100 -6.38 -8.10 -4.60
C ALA A 100 -7.30 -6.94 -4.99
N PHE A 101 -8.58 -7.22 -5.28
CA PHE A 101 -9.54 -6.17 -5.63
C PHE A 101 -9.87 -5.27 -4.44
N ALA A 102 -9.97 -5.82 -3.24
CA ALA A 102 -10.20 -5.03 -2.04
C ALA A 102 -9.04 -4.07 -1.77
N GLU A 103 -7.79 -4.58 -1.82
CA GLU A 103 -6.60 -3.76 -1.63
C GLU A 103 -6.42 -2.73 -2.75
N TRP A 104 -6.63 -3.12 -4.01
CA TRP A 104 -6.56 -2.21 -5.15
C TRP A 104 -7.48 -0.99 -4.97
N ARG A 105 -8.75 -1.22 -4.57
CA ARG A 105 -9.71 -0.12 -4.33
C ARG A 105 -9.31 0.75 -3.17
N LEU A 106 -8.78 0.16 -2.11
CA LEU A 106 -8.32 0.91 -0.95
C LEU A 106 -7.14 1.82 -1.32
N LEU A 107 -6.18 1.29 -2.07
CA LEU A 107 -5.06 2.06 -2.62
C LEU A 107 -5.54 3.15 -3.58
N ALA A 108 -6.50 2.86 -4.48
CA ALA A 108 -7.05 3.85 -5.40
C ALA A 108 -7.74 5.01 -4.66
N LYS A 109 -8.51 4.71 -3.61
CA LYS A 109 -9.10 5.72 -2.73
C LYS A 109 -8.02 6.59 -2.09
N LEU A 110 -7.01 5.99 -1.45
CA LEU A 110 -5.94 6.70 -0.76
C LEU A 110 -5.13 7.56 -1.75
N TYR A 111 -4.75 6.98 -2.89
CA TYR A 111 -4.01 7.68 -3.94
C TYR A 111 -4.78 8.90 -4.48
N ASN A 112 -6.07 8.72 -4.80
CA ASN A 112 -6.93 9.80 -5.30
C ASN A 112 -7.19 10.88 -4.24
N SER A 113 -7.05 10.54 -2.96
CA SER A 113 -7.10 11.51 -1.85
C SER A 113 -5.75 12.21 -1.61
N GLY A 114 -4.73 12.01 -2.47
CA GLY A 114 -3.42 12.64 -2.34
C GLY A 114 -2.52 12.02 -1.27
N ILE A 115 -2.91 10.88 -0.69
CA ILE A 115 -2.12 10.19 0.34
C ILE A 115 -0.95 9.47 -0.32
N ALA A 116 0.21 9.49 0.33
CA ALA A 116 1.42 8.89 -0.17
C ALA A 116 1.39 7.36 -0.04
N VAL A 117 0.80 6.73 -1.03
CA VAL A 117 0.76 5.28 -1.26
C VAL A 117 1.18 5.00 -2.72
N PRO A 118 1.66 3.78 -3.06
CA PRO A 118 1.92 3.44 -4.45
C PRO A 118 0.63 3.48 -5.27
N ARG A 119 0.72 3.96 -6.52
CA ARG A 119 -0.39 3.94 -7.45
C ARG A 119 -0.80 2.50 -7.74
N PRO A 120 -2.05 2.10 -7.56
CA PRO A 120 -2.50 0.78 -7.97
C PRO A 120 -2.71 0.76 -9.48
N LEU A 121 -1.94 -0.08 -10.17
CA LEU A 121 -1.97 -0.20 -11.63
C LEU A 121 -2.99 -1.22 -12.08
N ALA A 122 -2.91 -2.44 -11.54
CA ALA A 122 -3.88 -3.49 -11.80
C ALA A 122 -3.98 -4.49 -10.65
N ALA A 123 -5.09 -5.22 -10.59
CA ALA A 123 -5.24 -6.40 -9.76
C ALA A 123 -5.98 -7.48 -10.54
N ALA A 124 -5.59 -8.74 -10.32
CA ALA A 124 -6.19 -9.90 -10.96
C ALA A 124 -6.56 -10.99 -9.96
N TYR A 125 -7.51 -11.81 -10.36
CA TYR A 125 -7.76 -13.11 -9.73
C TYR A 125 -7.96 -14.18 -10.80
N TRP A 126 -7.53 -15.40 -10.47
CA TRP A 126 -7.72 -16.61 -11.28
C TRP A 126 -8.56 -17.61 -10.48
N ARG A 127 -9.62 -18.14 -11.07
CA ARG A 127 -10.47 -19.15 -10.44
C ARG A 127 -9.89 -20.53 -10.64
N HIS A 128 -9.99 -21.37 -9.61
CA HIS A 128 -9.55 -22.76 -9.62
C HIS A 128 -10.65 -23.67 -9.10
N ALA A 129 -11.05 -24.64 -9.90
CA ALA A 129 -12.04 -25.67 -9.54
C ALA A 129 -13.34 -25.12 -8.89
N GLY A 130 -13.77 -23.92 -9.29
CA GLY A 130 -15.02 -23.29 -8.85
C GLY A 130 -15.03 -22.70 -7.44
N LEU A 131 -14.30 -23.28 -6.49
CA LEU A 131 -14.34 -22.92 -5.06
C LEU A 131 -13.13 -22.10 -4.58
N PHE A 132 -12.07 -22.02 -5.37
CA PHE A 132 -10.82 -21.39 -4.98
C PHE A 132 -10.38 -20.33 -5.99
N TYR A 133 -9.55 -19.39 -5.53
CA TYR A 133 -8.89 -18.44 -6.41
C TYR A 133 -7.46 -18.13 -5.94
N SER A 134 -6.62 -17.76 -6.87
CA SER A 134 -5.35 -17.04 -6.63
C SER A 134 -5.50 -15.60 -7.08
N ALA A 135 -4.60 -14.72 -6.62
CA ALA A 135 -4.68 -13.31 -6.94
C ALA A 135 -3.31 -12.64 -6.98
N ALA A 136 -3.22 -11.55 -7.74
CA ALA A 136 -2.06 -10.69 -7.82
C ALA A 136 -2.47 -9.21 -7.80
N LEU A 137 -1.55 -8.37 -7.35
CA LEU A 137 -1.64 -6.92 -7.34
C LEU A 137 -0.39 -6.34 -8.00
N LEU A 138 -0.59 -5.40 -8.89
CA LEU A 138 0.45 -4.61 -9.55
C LEU A 138 0.34 -3.17 -9.08
N THR A 139 1.43 -2.63 -8.53
CA THR A 139 1.52 -1.24 -8.09
C THR A 139 2.73 -0.56 -8.70
N GLU A 140 2.67 0.75 -8.86
CA GLU A 140 3.82 1.57 -9.26
C GLU A 140 4.99 1.35 -8.29
N ARG A 141 6.19 1.20 -8.82
CA ARG A 141 7.43 1.13 -8.03
C ARG A 141 7.79 2.53 -7.55
N ILE A 142 7.93 2.70 -6.24
CA ILE A 142 8.48 3.91 -5.66
C ILE A 142 10.00 3.84 -5.75
N PRO A 143 10.66 4.73 -6.50
CA PRO A 143 12.10 4.67 -6.71
C PRO A 143 12.86 5.17 -5.48
N ALA A 144 14.11 4.72 -5.31
CA ALA A 144 15.10 5.23 -4.36
C ALA A 144 14.60 5.31 -2.90
N VAL A 145 13.80 4.33 -2.46
CA VAL A 145 13.28 4.24 -1.09
C VAL A 145 13.95 3.12 -0.32
N ARG A 146 13.97 3.28 1.01
CA ARG A 146 14.35 2.26 1.99
C ARG A 146 13.18 2.02 2.94
N THR A 147 13.04 0.80 3.44
CA THR A 147 12.09 0.54 4.51
C THR A 147 12.58 1.18 5.81
N LEU A 148 11.67 1.57 6.69
CA LEU A 148 12.03 2.04 8.03
C LEU A 148 12.87 1.00 8.80
N ALA A 149 12.61 -0.29 8.56
CA ALA A 149 13.43 -1.36 9.12
C ALA A 149 14.89 -1.29 8.62
N GLN A 150 15.12 -1.05 7.32
CA GLN A 150 16.47 -0.86 6.78
C GLN A 150 17.12 0.42 7.30
N CYS A 151 16.36 1.50 7.46
CA CYS A 151 16.89 2.74 8.03
C CYS A 151 17.36 2.56 9.47
N LEU A 152 16.68 1.72 10.26
CA LEU A 152 17.04 1.44 11.65
C LEU A 152 18.23 0.49 11.81
N THR A 153 18.41 -0.46 10.88
CA THR A 153 19.43 -1.51 11.00
C THR A 153 20.71 -1.21 10.25
N GLN A 154 20.67 -0.30 9.29
CA GLN A 154 21.85 0.12 8.53
C GLN A 154 22.24 1.53 8.99
N PRO A 155 23.49 1.74 9.42
CA PRO A 155 23.94 3.04 9.85
C PRO A 155 23.70 4.06 8.72
N ALA A 156 22.79 4.97 8.94
CA ALA A 156 22.56 6.10 8.05
C ALA A 156 23.30 7.33 8.62
N SER A 157 23.75 8.20 7.74
CA SER A 157 24.47 9.42 8.11
C SER A 157 23.59 10.43 8.85
N ALA A 158 22.26 10.25 8.85
CA ALA A 158 21.33 11.17 9.48
C ALA A 158 20.31 10.43 10.38
N PRO A 159 19.90 11.05 11.51
CA PRO A 159 18.82 10.57 12.35
C PRO A 159 17.49 10.48 11.56
N ILE A 160 16.65 9.50 11.92
CA ILE A 160 15.31 9.37 11.35
C ILE A 160 14.40 10.43 11.98
N ASP A 161 13.84 11.33 11.16
CA ASP A 161 12.80 12.24 11.62
C ASP A 161 11.46 11.49 11.81
N PRO A 162 10.89 11.46 13.03
CA PRO A 162 9.63 10.81 13.30
C PRO A 162 8.41 11.58 12.75
N ALA A 163 8.51 12.87 12.49
CA ALA A 163 7.36 13.72 12.16
C ALA A 163 6.69 13.33 10.83
N PRO A 164 7.42 13.09 9.72
CA PRO A 164 6.81 12.62 8.47
C PRO A 164 6.14 11.25 8.61
N ILE A 165 6.70 10.35 9.44
CA ILE A 165 6.11 9.02 9.69
C ILE A 165 4.80 9.17 10.46
N ALA A 166 4.81 9.98 11.52
CA ALA A 166 3.62 10.26 12.32
C ALA A 166 2.50 10.90 11.46
N ALA A 167 2.87 11.87 10.62
CA ALA A 167 1.94 12.54 9.71
C ALA A 167 1.32 11.56 8.69
N ALA A 168 2.13 10.70 8.06
CA ALA A 168 1.63 9.68 7.12
C ALA A 168 0.62 8.73 7.79
N ILE A 169 0.90 8.28 9.01
CA ILE A 169 0.00 7.42 9.77
C ILE A 169 -1.27 8.16 10.18
N ALA A 170 -1.16 9.41 10.66
CA ALA A 170 -2.31 10.22 11.03
C ALA A 170 -3.24 10.43 9.82
N THR A 171 -2.68 10.71 8.65
CA THR A 171 -3.44 10.94 7.41
C THR A 171 -4.30 9.73 7.01
N ILE A 172 -3.79 8.50 7.06
CA ILE A 172 -4.61 7.31 6.77
C ILE A 172 -5.68 7.08 7.85
N HIS A 173 -5.39 7.38 9.12
CA HIS A 173 -6.35 7.27 10.21
C HIS A 173 -7.49 8.29 10.07
N ASP A 174 -7.17 9.53 9.66
CA ASP A 174 -8.16 10.58 9.40
C ASP A 174 -8.99 10.28 8.16
N ALA A 175 -8.41 9.62 7.14
CA ALA A 175 -9.12 9.09 5.98
C ALA A 175 -10.00 7.86 6.31
N GLY A 176 -9.99 7.40 7.56
CA GLY A 176 -10.78 6.26 8.02
C GLY A 176 -10.20 4.90 7.67
N VAL A 177 -8.94 4.83 7.31
CA VAL A 177 -8.30 3.58 6.87
C VAL A 177 -7.48 2.96 8.00
N TRP A 178 -7.83 1.72 8.35
CA TRP A 178 -7.08 0.88 9.27
C TRP A 178 -6.13 -0.02 8.48
N HIS A 179 -4.84 0.05 8.79
CA HIS A 179 -3.81 -0.75 8.16
C HIS A 179 -3.63 -2.06 8.92
N ALA A 180 -3.96 -3.20 8.30
CA ALA A 180 -3.95 -4.49 8.99
C ALA A 180 -2.56 -4.94 9.45
N ASP A 181 -1.50 -4.50 8.78
CA ASP A 181 -0.11 -4.88 9.09
C ASP A 181 0.85 -3.68 9.10
N LEU A 182 0.52 -2.63 9.86
CA LEU A 182 1.40 -1.48 10.02
C LEU A 182 2.66 -1.89 10.80
N ASN A 183 3.78 -1.98 10.09
CA ASN A 183 5.07 -2.41 10.63
C ASN A 183 6.24 -1.67 9.95
N ALA A 184 7.46 -1.80 10.46
CA ALA A 184 8.63 -1.07 9.97
C ALA A 184 9.05 -1.44 8.53
N HIS A 185 8.62 -2.58 7.99
CA HIS A 185 8.89 -2.96 6.60
C HIS A 185 7.87 -2.34 5.62
N ASN A 186 6.71 -1.92 6.12
CA ASN A 186 5.62 -1.34 5.33
C ASN A 186 5.58 0.20 5.37
N VAL A 187 6.59 0.81 5.98
CA VAL A 187 6.87 2.24 5.93
C VAL A 187 8.12 2.44 5.09
N LEU A 188 7.99 3.14 3.96
CA LEU A 188 9.09 3.46 3.07
C LEU A 188 9.45 4.94 3.22
N MET A 189 10.75 5.26 3.10
CA MET A 189 11.29 6.61 3.17
C MET A 189 12.30 6.84 2.04
N ASP A 190 12.25 8.01 1.40
CA ASP A 190 13.31 8.45 0.49
C ASP A 190 14.39 9.29 1.22
N ALA A 191 15.40 9.71 0.45
CA ALA A 191 16.49 10.52 0.97
C ALA A 191 16.06 11.95 1.41
N GLN A 192 14.89 12.40 0.98
CA GLN A 192 14.29 13.69 1.33
C GLN A 192 13.35 13.59 2.54
N GLY A 193 13.23 12.41 3.15
CA GLY A 193 12.37 12.16 4.30
C GLY A 193 10.88 12.00 3.97
N LYS A 194 10.50 11.95 2.69
CA LYS A 194 9.13 11.66 2.31
C LYS A 194 8.79 10.20 2.62
N VAL A 195 7.60 9.99 3.17
CA VAL A 195 7.13 8.69 3.66
C VAL A 195 6.00 8.17 2.80
N TRP A 196 6.04 6.87 2.47
CA TRP A 196 4.94 6.12 1.86
C TRP A 196 4.56 4.95 2.73
N LEU A 197 3.27 4.63 2.75
CA LEU A 197 2.75 3.41 3.36
C LEU A 197 2.39 2.41 2.27
N ILE A 198 2.79 1.16 2.45
CA ILE A 198 2.58 0.06 1.50
C ILE A 198 1.93 -1.15 2.18
N ASP A 199 1.45 -2.09 1.35
CA ASP A 199 0.85 -3.37 1.79
C ASP A 199 -0.41 -3.19 2.65
N PHE A 200 -1.47 -2.69 2.02
CA PHE A 200 -2.80 -2.54 2.62
C PHE A 200 -3.64 -3.84 2.56
N ASP A 201 -2.99 -5.00 2.39
CA ASP A 201 -3.70 -6.28 2.43
C ASP A 201 -4.47 -6.45 3.74
N ARG A 202 -5.76 -6.85 3.63
CA ARG A 202 -6.72 -6.87 4.74
C ARG A 202 -6.96 -5.52 5.43
N GLY A 203 -6.50 -4.42 4.87
CA GLY A 203 -6.85 -3.09 5.31
C GLY A 203 -8.37 -2.88 5.27
N ARG A 204 -8.87 -2.00 6.12
CA ARG A 204 -10.31 -1.70 6.21
C ARG A 204 -10.57 -0.23 6.07
N ASP A 205 -11.55 0.11 5.25
CA ASP A 205 -12.11 1.45 5.16
C ASP A 205 -13.35 1.57 6.04
N TYR A 206 -13.30 2.45 7.02
CA TYR A 206 -14.41 2.73 7.94
C TYR A 206 -15.27 3.92 7.45
N HIS A 207 -14.90 4.55 6.31
CA HIS A 207 -15.59 5.69 5.71
C HIS A 207 -15.77 6.92 6.64
N LYS A 208 -15.10 6.94 7.76
CA LYS A 208 -15.03 8.02 8.76
C LYS A 208 -13.70 7.92 9.51
N PRO A 209 -13.21 9.01 10.12
CA PRO A 209 -11.96 8.97 10.88
C PRO A 209 -11.94 7.81 11.88
N LEU A 210 -10.80 7.13 12.00
CA LEU A 210 -10.68 6.00 12.91
C LEU A 210 -10.88 6.42 14.36
N PRO A 211 -11.63 5.65 15.16
CA PRO A 211 -11.75 5.88 16.59
C PRO A 211 -10.39 5.67 17.30
N PRO A 212 -10.19 6.28 18.47
CA PRO A 212 -8.92 6.21 19.21
C PRO A 212 -8.41 4.79 19.45
N SER A 213 -9.30 3.83 19.71
CA SER A 213 -8.93 2.43 19.94
C SER A 213 -8.28 1.76 18.73
N LEU A 214 -8.80 1.99 17.52
CA LEU A 214 -8.22 1.45 16.28
C LEU A 214 -6.90 2.15 15.93
N ARG A 215 -6.80 3.47 16.15
CA ARG A 215 -5.54 4.21 15.99
C ARG A 215 -4.46 3.64 16.94
N ALA A 216 -4.80 3.45 18.20
CA ALA A 216 -3.90 2.87 19.18
C ALA A 216 -3.47 1.45 18.79
N ALA A 217 -4.37 0.61 18.28
CA ALA A 217 -4.05 -0.74 17.82
C ALA A 217 -3.04 -0.74 16.67
N ASN A 218 -3.19 0.16 15.68
CA ASN A 218 -2.22 0.33 14.59
C ASN A 218 -0.85 0.79 15.13
N LEU A 219 -0.82 1.81 15.96
CA LEU A 219 0.41 2.33 16.55
C LEU A 219 1.12 1.28 17.41
N GLN A 220 0.41 0.50 18.21
CA GLN A 220 0.98 -0.60 18.99
C GLN A 220 1.56 -1.72 18.12
N ARG A 221 0.99 -1.97 16.94
CA ARG A 221 1.56 -2.92 15.99
C ARG A 221 2.90 -2.41 15.46
N LEU A 222 2.99 -1.14 15.08
CA LEU A 222 4.24 -0.52 14.66
C LEU A 222 5.29 -0.57 15.77
N ARG A 223 4.92 -0.22 17.02
CA ARG A 223 5.81 -0.31 18.18
C ARG A 223 6.45 -1.69 18.32
N ARG A 224 5.63 -2.75 18.29
CA ARG A 224 6.15 -4.13 18.38
C ARG A 224 7.10 -4.48 17.25
N SER A 225 6.88 -3.93 16.05
CA SER A 225 7.77 -4.12 14.91
C SER A 225 9.09 -3.38 15.10
N LEU A 226 9.06 -2.14 15.58
CA LEU A 226 10.27 -1.35 15.87
C LEU A 226 11.14 -2.01 16.93
N ASP A 227 10.53 -2.51 18.01
CA ASP A 227 11.22 -3.25 19.07
C ASP A 227 11.92 -4.52 18.55
N LYS A 228 11.23 -5.27 17.68
CA LYS A 228 11.77 -6.46 17.03
C LYS A 228 12.94 -6.18 16.10
N VAL A 229 12.89 -5.06 15.36
CA VAL A 229 13.88 -4.72 14.32
C VAL A 229 15.15 -4.15 14.93
N ALA A 230 15.04 -3.27 15.91
CA ALA A 230 16.17 -2.50 16.42
C ALA A 230 15.97 -2.07 17.89
N ALA A 231 15.58 -2.97 18.75
CA ALA A 231 15.39 -2.80 20.21
C ALA A 231 15.57 -1.36 20.75
N ALA A 232 16.78 -0.95 21.12
CA ALA A 232 17.04 0.38 21.70
C ALA A 232 16.74 1.54 20.74
N ALA A 233 17.20 1.47 19.47
CA ALA A 233 16.94 2.50 18.46
C ALA A 233 15.46 2.58 18.09
N GLY A 234 14.80 1.42 17.97
CA GLY A 234 13.36 1.33 17.71
C GLY A 234 12.53 1.91 18.85
N LEU A 235 12.94 1.70 20.11
CA LEU A 235 12.27 2.27 21.27
C LEU A 235 12.47 3.79 21.36
N ALA A 236 13.64 4.30 21.04
CA ALA A 236 13.91 5.75 20.98
C ALA A 236 13.02 6.41 19.93
N LEU A 237 13.06 5.89 18.68
CA LEU A 237 12.19 6.38 17.60
C LEU A 237 10.71 6.31 17.96
N TRP A 238 10.26 5.25 18.63
CA TRP A 238 8.88 5.11 19.06
C TRP A 238 8.43 6.22 19.99
N ARG A 239 9.26 6.60 20.99
CA ARG A 239 8.94 7.70 21.93
C ARG A 239 8.74 9.02 21.20
N ASP A 240 9.61 9.30 20.22
CA ASP A 240 9.56 10.53 19.43
C ASP A 240 8.36 10.51 18.47
N LEU A 241 8.09 9.38 17.82
CA LEU A 241 6.94 9.19 16.95
C LEU A 241 5.62 9.36 17.72
N GLN A 242 5.51 8.81 18.95
CA GLN A 242 4.31 9.02 19.78
C GLN A 242 4.07 10.51 20.08
N ARG A 243 5.14 11.26 20.42
CA ARG A 243 5.05 12.70 20.66
C ARG A 243 4.63 13.45 19.38
N ALA A 244 5.26 13.16 18.26
CA ALA A 244 4.92 13.75 16.98
C ALA A 244 3.49 13.44 16.55
N TYR A 245 3.04 12.20 16.75
CA TYR A 245 1.65 11.80 16.43
C TYR A 245 0.62 12.52 17.30
N ALA A 246 0.90 12.69 18.58
CA ALA A 246 0.00 13.41 19.51
C ALA A 246 -0.06 14.92 19.22
N GLN A 247 1.04 15.50 18.75
CA GLN A 247 1.15 16.94 18.42
C GLN A 247 0.64 17.25 17.01
N GLY A 248 0.75 16.30 16.10
CA GLY A 248 0.61 16.49 14.65
C GLY A 248 -0.76 16.12 14.10
N THR A 249 -1.84 16.27 14.85
CA THR A 249 -3.20 16.25 14.29
C THR A 249 -3.76 17.68 14.12
N PRO A 250 -3.20 18.55 13.26
CA PRO A 250 -3.99 19.63 12.72
C PRO A 250 -4.85 19.00 11.62
N SER A 251 -6.15 19.07 11.79
CA SER A 251 -7.19 18.87 10.79
C SER A 251 -6.96 19.80 9.58
N SER A 252 -6.01 19.46 8.71
CA SER A 252 -5.69 20.26 7.53
C SER A 252 -5.57 19.42 6.26
N HIS A 253 -6.50 18.47 6.08
CA HIS A 253 -6.76 17.91 4.76
C HIS A 253 -7.74 18.83 4.02
N PRO A 254 -7.44 19.27 2.78
CA PRO A 254 -8.28 20.23 2.00
C PRO A 254 -9.75 19.82 1.87
N LEU A 255 -10.08 18.56 2.02
CA LEU A 255 -11.45 18.03 1.91
C LEU A 255 -12.39 18.41 3.08
N CYS A 256 -11.88 19.03 4.17
CA CYS A 256 -12.70 19.43 5.30
C CYS A 256 -13.11 20.91 5.28
N ARG A 257 -12.68 21.72 4.28
CA ARG A 257 -12.95 23.17 4.22
C ARG A 257 -14.15 23.59 3.36
N THR A 258 -14.88 22.68 2.73
CA THR A 258 -15.99 23.05 1.82
C THR A 258 -17.39 22.98 2.42
N ARG A 259 -17.55 22.98 3.77
CA ARG A 259 -18.90 23.03 4.39
C ARG A 259 -19.04 24.05 5.50
N ALA A 260 -18.53 25.25 5.32
CA ALA A 260 -18.84 26.36 6.24
C ALA A 260 -18.76 27.72 5.51
N ARG A 261 -19.53 27.90 4.45
CA ARG A 261 -19.99 29.22 3.97
C ARG A 261 -21.24 29.00 3.13
N GLY A 262 -22.35 29.35 3.70
CA GLY A 262 -23.61 29.49 2.98
C GLY A 262 -24.78 29.22 3.91
N GLU A 263 -25.08 30.25 4.74
CA GLU A 263 -26.43 30.58 5.15
C GLU A 263 -26.35 31.82 6.08
N THR A 264 -26.54 32.96 5.49
CA THR A 264 -27.26 34.10 6.06
C THR A 264 -28.03 34.74 4.95
#